data_1e3d81174f4a77031f2cd1b59cdc2029
#
_entry.id   1e3d81174f4a77031f2cd1b59cdc2029
#
_cell.length_a   1.000
_cell.length_b   1.000
_cell.length_c   1.000
_cell.angle_alpha   90.00
_cell.angle_beta   90.00
_cell.angle_gamma   90.00
#
_symmetry.space_group_name_H-M   'P 1'
#
loop_
_entity.id
_entity.type
_entity.pdbx_description
1 polymer ?
#
loop_
_entity_poly.entity_id
_entity_poly.type
_entity_poly.pdbx_seq_one_letter_code
_entity_poly.pdbx_strand_id
1 'polypeptide(L)'
;MNKVAITGATGLMGRSLMTILGASFNTQGIGFNRASGNIHKLDLNDEAAITAFLDEHQPDALIHAAAERRPDICEQAPEQALALNVKVTEFLAQQCKKRNIRLLFISTDYVFDGDNAPYDEFSKTNPLNFYGQSKQRAEQAVLATCGQHTIIRVPVLYGDVTHLAESAVTVIAEQVNPLKHSKHDNWAIRYPTHVEDIACTIRDLLKHPQHLGGIFHISNHQALSKYEMACIIADVLGYPKTLLEPQSKPEHTAQRPYNCALKDTRLSKLNIQHQRDFNKAIAQVLNSNR
;
A
#
# COMPACT_ATOMS: atom_id res chain seq x y z
N MET A 1 8.09 -7.99 -21.71
CA MET A 1 7.64 -8.36 -20.35
C MET A 1 6.33 -9.10 -20.47
N ASN A 2 6.24 -10.31 -19.91
CA ASN A 2 5.07 -11.17 -20.01
C ASN A 2 4.68 -11.82 -18.66
N LYS A 3 5.67 -12.16 -17.82
CA LYS A 3 5.47 -12.83 -16.54
C LYS A 3 5.70 -11.87 -15.38
N VAL A 4 4.74 -11.78 -14.44
CA VAL A 4 4.82 -10.90 -13.25
C VAL A 4 4.53 -11.72 -12.00
N ALA A 5 5.48 -11.74 -11.05
CA ALA A 5 5.27 -12.31 -9.73
C ALA A 5 4.81 -11.22 -8.74
N ILE A 6 3.94 -11.59 -7.79
CA ILE A 6 3.36 -10.65 -6.82
C ILE A 6 3.41 -11.27 -5.44
N THR A 7 4.18 -10.70 -4.50
CA THR A 7 4.14 -11.11 -3.09
C THR A 7 3.00 -10.41 -2.37
N GLY A 8 2.47 -11.03 -1.32
CA GLY A 8 1.30 -10.51 -0.63
C GLY A 8 0.02 -10.57 -1.47
N ALA A 9 -0.04 -11.48 -2.45
CA ALA A 9 -1.12 -11.61 -3.43
C ALA A 9 -2.51 -11.80 -2.81
N THR A 10 -2.60 -12.30 -1.58
CA THR A 10 -3.85 -12.51 -0.85
C THR A 10 -4.32 -11.29 -0.06
N GLY A 11 -3.50 -10.25 0.10
CA GLY A 11 -3.85 -9.00 0.77
C GLY A 11 -4.64 -8.05 -0.13
N LEU A 12 -5.16 -6.97 0.44
CA LEU A 12 -5.98 -5.97 -0.27
C LEU A 12 -5.32 -5.46 -1.56
N MET A 13 -4.09 -4.98 -1.48
CA MET A 13 -3.33 -4.50 -2.65
C MET A 13 -3.00 -5.64 -3.61
N GLY A 14 -2.59 -6.80 -3.07
CA GLY A 14 -2.20 -7.97 -3.87
C GLY A 14 -3.34 -8.52 -4.72
N ARG A 15 -4.56 -8.63 -4.19
CA ARG A 15 -5.73 -9.06 -4.95
C ARG A 15 -6.03 -8.14 -6.12
N SER A 16 -6.00 -6.83 -5.89
CA SER A 16 -6.19 -5.85 -6.96
C SER A 16 -5.11 -5.95 -8.04
N LEU A 17 -3.83 -6.13 -7.63
CA LEU A 17 -2.73 -6.38 -8.57
C LEU A 17 -2.95 -7.66 -9.37
N MET A 18 -3.32 -8.77 -8.73
CA MET A 18 -3.60 -10.04 -9.42
C MET A 18 -4.70 -9.89 -10.48
N THR A 19 -5.78 -9.18 -10.15
CA THR A 19 -6.92 -8.94 -11.06
C THR A 19 -6.52 -8.03 -12.23
N ILE A 20 -5.99 -6.85 -11.96
CA ILE A 20 -5.70 -5.82 -12.98
C ILE A 20 -4.53 -6.24 -13.87
N LEU A 21 -3.48 -6.78 -13.30
CA LEU A 21 -2.31 -7.21 -14.07
C LEU A 21 -2.58 -8.52 -14.82
N GLY A 22 -3.38 -9.43 -14.26
CA GLY A 22 -3.75 -10.70 -14.89
C GLY A 22 -4.46 -10.53 -16.25
N ALA A 23 -5.11 -9.39 -16.47
CA ALA A 23 -5.69 -9.04 -17.77
C ALA A 23 -4.63 -8.71 -18.86
N SER A 24 -3.36 -8.48 -18.47
CA SER A 24 -2.31 -8.02 -19.39
C SER A 24 -1.03 -8.86 -19.34
N PHE A 25 -0.81 -9.62 -18.26
CA PHE A 25 0.40 -10.37 -17.97
C PHE A 25 0.04 -11.75 -17.43
N ASN A 26 0.95 -12.71 -17.59
CA ASN A 26 0.89 -13.99 -16.86
C ASN A 26 1.33 -13.72 -15.40
N THR A 27 0.36 -13.66 -14.48
CA THR A 27 0.62 -13.33 -13.07
C THR A 27 0.74 -14.59 -12.22
N GLN A 28 1.75 -14.60 -11.34
CA GLN A 28 1.98 -15.63 -10.32
C GLN A 28 1.95 -14.96 -8.93
N GLY A 29 1.00 -15.32 -8.10
CA GLY A 29 0.88 -14.80 -6.75
C GLY A 29 1.71 -15.59 -5.74
N ILE A 30 2.25 -14.91 -4.72
CA ILE A 30 2.84 -15.51 -3.52
C ILE A 30 2.02 -15.08 -2.32
N GLY A 31 1.51 -16.05 -1.56
CA GLY A 31 0.74 -15.85 -0.33
C GLY A 31 1.13 -16.86 0.73
N PHE A 32 0.86 -16.57 2.01
CA PHE A 32 1.21 -17.47 3.11
C PHE A 32 -0.02 -18.27 3.60
N ASN A 33 -1.01 -17.59 4.19
CA ASN A 33 -2.12 -18.26 4.87
C ASN A 33 -3.34 -18.58 3.98
N ARG A 34 -3.56 -17.81 2.92
CA ARG A 34 -4.79 -17.84 2.09
C ARG A 34 -4.47 -18.15 0.61
N ALA A 35 -3.46 -18.97 0.37
CA ALA A 35 -3.04 -19.33 -0.99
C ALA A 35 -4.05 -20.28 -1.64
N SER A 36 -4.46 -19.95 -2.88
CA SER A 36 -5.32 -20.81 -3.72
C SER A 36 -5.20 -20.41 -5.20
N GLY A 37 -5.52 -21.33 -6.12
CA GLY A 37 -5.43 -21.09 -7.57
C GLY A 37 -4.00 -20.72 -8.00
N ASN A 38 -3.84 -19.58 -8.66
CA ASN A 38 -2.54 -19.07 -9.13
C ASN A 38 -1.70 -18.40 -8.02
N ILE A 39 -2.03 -18.66 -6.75
CA ILE A 39 -1.28 -18.12 -5.60
C ILE A 39 -0.53 -19.27 -4.94
N HIS A 40 0.79 -19.23 -5.02
CA HIS A 40 1.70 -20.21 -4.42
C HIS A 40 1.81 -19.95 -2.90
N LYS A 41 1.68 -21.03 -2.11
CA LYS A 41 1.90 -20.95 -0.66
C LYS A 41 3.41 -20.94 -0.39
N LEU A 42 3.92 -19.81 0.10
CA LEU A 42 5.33 -19.64 0.39
C LEU A 42 5.53 -18.70 1.56
N ASP A 43 6.38 -19.07 2.51
CA ASP A 43 6.87 -18.18 3.56
C ASP A 43 8.00 -17.30 3.00
N LEU A 44 7.81 -15.98 3.04
CA LEU A 44 8.83 -15.04 2.56
C LEU A 44 10.09 -14.99 3.45
N ASN A 45 10.07 -15.57 4.65
CA ASN A 45 11.27 -15.73 5.47
C ASN A 45 12.11 -16.96 5.06
N ASP A 46 11.59 -17.83 4.19
CA ASP A 46 12.32 -18.97 3.62
C ASP A 46 13.02 -18.56 2.32
N GLU A 47 14.29 -18.17 2.44
CA GLU A 47 15.12 -17.73 1.33
C GLU A 47 15.31 -18.83 0.27
N ALA A 48 15.37 -20.11 0.68
CA ALA A 48 15.51 -21.23 -0.24
C ALA A 48 14.23 -21.41 -1.08
N ALA A 49 13.06 -21.31 -0.45
CA ALA A 49 11.78 -21.39 -1.15
C ALA A 49 11.57 -20.20 -2.12
N ILE A 50 11.97 -18.98 -1.74
CA ILE A 50 11.96 -17.81 -2.65
C ILE A 50 12.87 -18.08 -3.85
N THR A 51 14.10 -18.56 -3.61
CA THR A 51 15.07 -18.84 -4.66
C THR A 51 14.52 -19.87 -5.64
N ALA A 52 13.99 -20.99 -5.14
CA ALA A 52 13.37 -22.03 -5.96
C ALA A 52 12.19 -21.50 -6.80
N PHE A 53 11.31 -20.68 -6.19
CA PHE A 53 10.20 -20.05 -6.90
C PHE A 53 10.67 -19.15 -8.05
N LEU A 54 11.67 -18.31 -7.82
CA LEU A 54 12.21 -17.42 -8.85
C LEU A 54 12.90 -18.18 -9.98
N ASP A 55 13.58 -19.28 -9.67
CA ASP A 55 14.26 -20.12 -10.66
C ASP A 55 13.27 -20.93 -11.51
N GLU A 56 12.17 -21.42 -10.91
CA GLU A 56 11.12 -22.15 -11.61
C GLU A 56 10.27 -21.25 -12.51
N HIS A 57 9.79 -20.12 -11.97
CA HIS A 57 8.81 -19.27 -12.69
C HIS A 57 9.47 -18.23 -13.59
N GLN A 58 10.70 -17.82 -13.31
CA GLN A 58 11.48 -16.84 -14.09
C GLN A 58 10.66 -15.59 -14.48
N PRO A 59 10.13 -14.83 -13.51
CA PRO A 59 9.34 -13.64 -13.81
C PRO A 59 10.20 -12.52 -14.40
N ASP A 60 9.63 -11.74 -15.32
CA ASP A 60 10.27 -10.52 -15.83
C ASP A 60 10.23 -9.39 -14.80
N ALA A 61 9.19 -9.37 -13.96
CA ALA A 61 9.03 -8.40 -12.88
C ALA A 61 8.50 -9.08 -11.61
N LEU A 62 8.92 -8.56 -10.45
CA LEU A 62 8.41 -8.90 -9.13
C LEU A 62 7.83 -7.66 -8.47
N ILE A 63 6.56 -7.72 -8.06
CA ILE A 63 5.92 -6.68 -7.25
C ILE A 63 5.91 -7.16 -5.80
N HIS A 64 6.64 -6.46 -4.94
CA HIS A 64 6.70 -6.78 -3.52
C HIS A 64 5.70 -5.91 -2.74
N ALA A 65 4.51 -6.49 -2.47
CA ALA A 65 3.43 -5.84 -1.72
C ALA A 65 3.18 -6.47 -0.32
N ALA A 66 3.92 -7.52 0.04
CA ALA A 66 3.85 -8.10 1.38
C ALA A 66 4.56 -7.21 2.40
N ALA A 67 3.91 -6.93 3.51
CA ALA A 67 4.48 -6.20 4.65
C ALA A 67 3.60 -6.34 5.91
N GLU A 68 4.18 -6.21 7.10
CA GLU A 68 3.40 -5.78 8.26
C GLU A 68 3.19 -4.28 8.15
N ARG A 69 1.93 -3.87 7.93
CA ARG A 69 1.52 -2.49 7.59
C ARG A 69 0.87 -1.74 8.75
N ARG A 70 0.68 -2.41 9.89
CA ARG A 70 0.04 -1.84 11.08
C ARG A 70 1.10 -1.20 11.98
N PRO A 71 1.18 0.15 12.08
CA PRO A 71 2.23 0.80 12.83
C PRO A 71 2.27 0.37 14.30
N ASP A 72 1.10 0.20 14.96
CA ASP A 72 1.05 -0.21 16.37
C ASP A 72 1.60 -1.64 16.59
N ILE A 73 1.40 -2.55 15.62
CA ILE A 73 1.98 -3.90 15.66
C ILE A 73 3.49 -3.85 15.43
N CYS A 74 3.95 -2.99 14.52
CA CYS A 74 5.39 -2.81 14.30
C CYS A 74 6.12 -2.28 15.54
N GLU A 75 5.47 -1.41 16.33
CA GLU A 75 6.02 -0.94 17.63
C GLU A 75 6.07 -2.07 18.67
N GLN A 76 5.04 -2.92 18.71
CA GLN A 76 4.95 -4.02 19.67
C GLN A 76 5.87 -5.21 19.34
N ALA A 77 6.13 -5.44 18.04
CA ALA A 77 6.91 -6.57 17.54
C ALA A 77 7.97 -6.13 16.51
N PRO A 78 8.94 -5.29 16.90
CA PRO A 78 9.89 -4.67 15.98
C PRO A 78 10.78 -5.67 15.25
N GLU A 79 11.16 -6.77 15.87
CA GLU A 79 11.98 -7.81 15.23
C GLU A 79 11.24 -8.52 14.10
N GLN A 80 9.96 -8.83 14.28
CA GLN A 80 9.12 -9.44 13.24
C GLN A 80 8.89 -8.46 12.07
N ALA A 81 8.66 -7.18 12.40
CA ALA A 81 8.54 -6.13 11.39
C ALA A 81 9.86 -5.95 10.61
N LEU A 82 11.02 -5.99 11.24
CA LEU A 82 12.33 -5.95 10.56
C LEU A 82 12.54 -7.17 9.67
N ALA A 83 12.21 -8.36 10.14
CA ALA A 83 12.36 -9.59 9.36
C ALA A 83 11.55 -9.50 8.05
N LEU A 84 10.24 -9.20 8.16
CA LEU A 84 9.37 -9.18 6.99
C LEU A 84 9.56 -7.92 6.12
N ASN A 85 9.63 -6.71 6.72
CA ASN A 85 9.64 -5.48 5.96
C ASN A 85 11.03 -5.11 5.41
N VAL A 86 12.11 -5.51 6.07
CA VAL A 86 13.48 -5.13 5.69
C VAL A 86 14.24 -6.31 5.11
N LYS A 87 14.49 -7.38 5.88
CA LYS A 87 15.35 -8.48 5.44
C LYS A 87 14.80 -9.20 4.21
N VAL A 88 13.50 -9.50 4.20
CA VAL A 88 12.83 -10.09 3.01
C VAL A 88 12.95 -9.16 1.81
N THR A 89 12.72 -7.85 1.98
CA THR A 89 12.82 -6.88 0.87
C THR A 89 14.25 -6.81 0.33
N GLU A 90 15.25 -6.78 1.20
CA GLU A 90 16.67 -6.77 0.83
C GLU A 90 17.04 -8.04 0.06
N PHE A 91 16.65 -9.21 0.57
CA PHE A 91 16.88 -10.49 -0.11
C PHE A 91 16.23 -10.52 -1.49
N LEU A 92 14.94 -10.14 -1.60
CA LEU A 92 14.24 -10.07 -2.88
C LEU A 92 14.93 -9.11 -3.87
N ALA A 93 15.39 -7.94 -3.41
CA ALA A 93 16.10 -6.99 -4.26
C ALA A 93 17.41 -7.59 -4.82
N GLN A 94 18.18 -8.29 -3.97
CA GLN A 94 19.41 -8.99 -4.39
C GLN A 94 19.12 -10.11 -5.39
N GLN A 95 18.09 -10.95 -5.13
CA GLN A 95 17.70 -12.02 -6.03
C GLN A 95 17.19 -11.52 -7.38
N CYS A 96 16.43 -10.41 -7.38
CA CYS A 96 15.96 -9.75 -8.60
C CYS A 96 17.12 -9.19 -9.42
N LYS A 97 18.08 -8.50 -8.79
CA LYS A 97 19.30 -8.03 -9.46
C LYS A 97 20.06 -9.19 -10.10
N LYS A 98 20.30 -10.26 -9.35
CA LYS A 98 21.05 -11.45 -9.83
C LYS A 98 20.42 -12.09 -11.07
N ARG A 99 19.09 -12.04 -11.21
CA ARG A 99 18.32 -12.65 -12.31
C ARG A 99 17.84 -11.66 -13.36
N ASN A 100 18.23 -10.40 -13.25
CA ASN A 100 17.72 -9.30 -14.11
C ASN A 100 16.18 -9.16 -14.09
N ILE A 101 15.57 -9.41 -12.92
CA ILE A 101 14.14 -9.25 -12.68
C ILE A 101 13.91 -7.78 -12.24
N ARG A 102 12.91 -7.12 -12.82
CA ARG A 102 12.51 -5.78 -12.42
C ARG A 102 11.75 -5.83 -11.09
N LEU A 103 12.30 -5.28 -10.00
CA LEU A 103 11.60 -5.18 -8.72
C LEU A 103 10.78 -3.88 -8.66
N LEU A 104 9.49 -4.00 -8.29
CA LEU A 104 8.64 -2.89 -7.88
C LEU A 104 8.30 -3.10 -6.40
N PHE A 105 8.78 -2.23 -5.54
CA PHE A 105 8.56 -2.30 -4.09
C PHE A 105 7.49 -1.31 -3.66
N ILE A 106 6.44 -1.79 -3.00
CA ILE A 106 5.37 -0.95 -2.44
C ILE A 106 5.83 -0.41 -1.09
N SER A 107 6.05 0.91 -1.03
CA SER A 107 6.40 1.66 0.17
C SER A 107 5.22 2.50 0.67
N THR A 108 5.47 3.47 1.52
CA THR A 108 4.44 4.22 2.25
C THR A 108 4.78 5.71 2.34
N ASP A 109 3.75 6.54 2.50
CA ASP A 109 3.85 7.96 2.90
C ASP A 109 4.41 8.14 4.33
N TYR A 110 4.34 7.11 5.19
CA TYR A 110 4.88 7.13 6.56
C TYR A 110 6.41 7.17 6.63
N VAL A 111 7.11 7.19 5.50
CA VAL A 111 8.54 7.54 5.46
C VAL A 111 8.79 9.02 5.76
N PHE A 112 7.75 9.85 5.80
CA PHE A 112 7.79 11.28 6.11
C PHE A 112 7.22 11.58 7.50
N ASP A 113 7.68 12.71 8.09
CA ASP A 113 7.23 13.21 9.40
C ASP A 113 5.85 13.90 9.37
N GLY A 114 5.46 14.41 8.24
CA GLY A 114 4.19 15.11 8.07
C GLY A 114 4.22 16.61 8.41
N ASP A 115 5.41 17.20 8.63
CA ASP A 115 5.57 18.59 9.04
C ASP A 115 5.68 19.56 7.86
N ASN A 116 6.14 19.07 6.70
CA ASN A 116 6.47 19.89 5.53
C ASN A 116 5.78 19.42 4.24
N ALA A 117 4.55 18.96 4.33
CA ALA A 117 3.78 18.52 3.15
C ALA A 117 3.52 19.71 2.18
N PRO A 118 3.41 19.44 0.85
CA PRO A 118 3.49 18.14 0.20
C PRO A 118 4.93 17.69 -0.07
N TYR A 119 5.18 16.39 0.02
CA TYR A 119 6.49 15.77 -0.26
C TYR A 119 6.54 15.25 -1.69
N ASP A 120 7.59 15.60 -2.43
CA ASP A 120 7.90 15.00 -3.72
C ASP A 120 8.82 13.76 -3.59
N GLU A 121 9.14 13.11 -4.69
CA GLU A 121 9.95 11.88 -4.72
C GLU A 121 11.38 12.09 -4.22
N PHE A 122 11.88 13.34 -4.21
CA PHE A 122 13.24 13.72 -3.80
C PHE A 122 13.29 14.27 -2.37
N SER A 123 12.14 14.48 -1.75
CA SER A 123 12.03 15.00 -0.39
C SER A 123 12.71 14.07 0.62
N LYS A 124 13.43 14.65 1.58
CA LYS A 124 14.12 13.89 2.63
C LYS A 124 13.11 13.17 3.52
N THR A 125 13.32 11.88 3.71
CA THR A 125 12.51 11.04 4.59
C THR A 125 12.90 11.22 6.05
N ASN A 126 11.89 11.24 6.97
CA ASN A 126 12.05 11.37 8.42
C ASN A 126 10.88 10.65 9.14
N PRO A 127 10.86 9.31 9.18
CA PRO A 127 9.73 8.55 9.73
C PRO A 127 9.60 8.69 11.24
N LEU A 128 8.36 8.88 11.75
CA LEU A 128 8.05 9.07 13.17
C LEU A 128 7.83 7.77 13.94
N ASN A 129 7.58 6.66 13.26
CA ASN A 129 7.25 5.38 13.89
C ASN A 129 8.04 4.23 13.27
N PHE A 130 8.04 3.09 13.96
CA PHE A 130 8.84 1.94 13.54
C PHE A 130 8.42 1.35 12.19
N TYR A 131 7.12 1.40 11.85
CA TYR A 131 6.66 1.01 10.52
C TYR A 131 7.31 1.87 9.43
N GLY A 132 7.23 3.18 9.55
CA GLY A 132 7.86 4.12 8.62
C GLY A 132 9.38 3.91 8.53
N GLN A 133 10.06 3.70 9.68
CA GLN A 133 11.50 3.40 9.73
C GLN A 133 11.84 2.10 9.01
N SER A 134 11.04 1.03 9.20
CA SER A 134 11.26 -0.24 8.52
C SER A 134 11.11 -0.10 7.00
N LYS A 135 10.10 0.65 6.54
CA LYS A 135 9.89 0.92 5.10
C LYS A 135 11.00 1.78 4.52
N GLN A 136 11.47 2.81 5.22
CA GLN A 136 12.61 3.63 4.80
C GLN A 136 13.89 2.79 4.64
N ARG A 137 14.20 1.91 5.61
CA ARG A 137 15.36 1.00 5.52
C ARG A 137 15.23 0.05 4.32
N ALA A 138 14.03 -0.45 4.06
CA ALA A 138 13.77 -1.29 2.89
C ALA A 138 13.96 -0.51 1.57
N GLU A 139 13.50 0.74 1.47
CA GLU A 139 13.77 1.61 0.32
C GLU A 139 15.28 1.78 0.08
N GLN A 140 16.04 2.04 1.15
CA GLN A 140 17.50 2.19 1.09
C GLN A 140 18.17 0.91 0.56
N ALA A 141 17.75 -0.27 1.05
CA ALA A 141 18.26 -1.56 0.60
C ALA A 141 17.96 -1.80 -0.90
N VAL A 142 16.73 -1.49 -1.35
CA VAL A 142 16.33 -1.61 -2.76
C VAL A 142 17.17 -0.70 -3.65
N LEU A 143 17.34 0.59 -3.29
CA LEU A 143 18.13 1.56 -4.05
C LEU A 143 19.62 1.21 -4.11
N ALA A 144 20.20 0.72 -2.99
CA ALA A 144 21.58 0.30 -2.92
C ALA A 144 21.87 -0.93 -3.80
N THR A 145 20.86 -1.76 -4.03
CA THR A 145 21.01 -2.99 -4.80
C THR A 145 21.10 -2.71 -6.30
N CYS A 146 20.19 -1.91 -6.84
CA CYS A 146 20.16 -1.58 -8.26
C CYS A 146 19.33 -0.32 -8.52
N GLY A 147 19.89 0.65 -9.24
CA GLY A 147 19.19 1.88 -9.64
C GLY A 147 18.02 1.68 -10.62
N GLN A 148 17.83 0.46 -11.14
CA GLN A 148 16.73 0.11 -12.04
C GLN A 148 15.49 -0.39 -11.30
N HIS A 149 15.57 -0.67 -9.99
CA HIS A 149 14.41 -1.04 -9.19
C HIS A 149 13.48 0.17 -8.98
N THR A 150 12.20 -0.11 -8.83
CA THR A 150 11.16 0.91 -8.68
C THR A 150 10.61 0.85 -7.26
N ILE A 151 10.52 2.00 -6.60
CA ILE A 151 9.85 2.17 -5.32
C ILE A 151 8.58 2.96 -5.56
N ILE A 152 7.47 2.48 -5.01
CA ILE A 152 6.17 3.13 -5.14
C ILE A 152 5.68 3.49 -3.74
N ARG A 153 5.70 4.76 -3.39
CA ARG A 153 5.14 5.27 -2.14
C ARG A 153 3.66 5.51 -2.31
N VAL A 154 2.87 4.97 -1.40
CA VAL A 154 1.41 5.05 -1.38
C VAL A 154 0.92 5.50 0.00
N PRO A 155 -0.22 6.23 0.10
CA PRO A 155 -0.81 6.58 1.39
C PRO A 155 -1.74 5.46 1.90
N VAL A 156 -2.74 5.82 2.74
CA VAL A 156 -3.74 4.89 3.23
C VAL A 156 -4.58 4.32 2.08
N LEU A 157 -4.76 2.99 2.07
CA LEU A 157 -5.40 2.25 0.98
C LEU A 157 -6.82 1.81 1.33
N TYR A 158 -7.68 1.76 0.30
CA TYR A 158 -9.00 1.14 0.38
C TYR A 158 -9.37 0.50 -0.98
N GLY A 159 -10.40 -0.33 -0.97
CA GLY A 159 -10.92 -1.03 -2.15
C GLY A 159 -11.79 -2.21 -1.70
N ASP A 160 -12.04 -3.16 -2.60
CA ASP A 160 -12.81 -4.35 -2.29
C ASP A 160 -12.10 -5.21 -1.25
N VAL A 161 -12.74 -5.35 -0.09
CA VAL A 161 -12.21 -6.05 1.08
C VAL A 161 -12.92 -7.38 1.30
N THR A 162 -12.25 -8.33 1.93
CA THR A 162 -12.91 -9.59 2.37
C THR A 162 -13.68 -9.42 3.67
N HIS A 163 -13.34 -8.39 4.45
CA HIS A 163 -14.02 -7.94 5.67
C HIS A 163 -13.61 -6.48 5.94
N LEU A 164 -14.49 -5.70 6.55
CA LEU A 164 -14.30 -4.24 6.69
C LEU A 164 -13.01 -3.86 7.44
N ALA A 165 -12.61 -4.66 8.44
CA ALA A 165 -11.37 -4.44 9.20
C ALA A 165 -10.06 -4.66 8.39
N GLU A 166 -10.15 -5.15 7.14
CA GLU A 166 -8.96 -5.35 6.29
C GLU A 166 -8.30 -4.03 5.86
N SER A 167 -9.04 -2.92 5.84
CA SER A 167 -8.52 -1.59 5.49
C SER A 167 -8.72 -0.59 6.63
N ALA A 168 -7.75 0.32 6.83
CA ALA A 168 -7.87 1.42 7.78
C ALA A 168 -8.95 2.46 7.39
N VAL A 169 -9.49 2.38 6.19
CA VAL A 169 -10.61 3.19 5.69
C VAL A 169 -11.93 2.45 5.87
N THR A 170 -12.04 1.22 5.38
CA THR A 170 -13.30 0.45 5.44
C THR A 170 -13.69 0.05 6.87
N VAL A 171 -12.72 -0.12 7.77
CA VAL A 171 -12.99 -0.38 9.20
C VAL A 171 -13.78 0.75 9.88
N ILE A 172 -13.74 1.96 9.34
CA ILE A 172 -14.56 3.08 9.82
C ILE A 172 -16.05 2.75 9.71
N ALA A 173 -16.46 2.00 8.69
CA ALA A 173 -17.85 1.59 8.52
C ALA A 173 -18.36 0.66 9.64
N GLU A 174 -17.47 -0.13 10.28
CA GLU A 174 -17.82 -0.91 11.49
C GLU A 174 -18.00 -0.03 12.73
N GLN A 175 -17.30 1.11 12.76
CA GLN A 175 -17.32 2.05 13.88
C GLN A 175 -18.50 3.02 13.79
N VAL A 176 -18.98 3.31 12.57
CA VAL A 176 -20.15 4.17 12.33
C VAL A 176 -21.41 3.36 12.64
N ASN A 177 -22.14 3.78 13.67
CA ASN A 177 -23.30 3.07 14.17
C ASN A 177 -24.50 4.03 14.34
N PRO A 178 -25.72 3.68 13.86
CA PRO A 178 -26.89 4.55 13.96
C PRO A 178 -27.44 4.72 15.39
N LEU A 179 -26.93 3.95 16.36
CA LEU A 179 -27.44 3.92 17.74
C LEU A 179 -26.39 4.27 18.80
N LYS A 180 -25.12 4.47 18.40
CA LYS A 180 -24.03 4.72 19.36
C LYS A 180 -23.11 5.83 18.89
N HIS A 181 -22.67 6.65 19.84
CA HIS A 181 -21.61 7.61 19.58
C HIS A 181 -20.28 6.92 19.24
N SER A 182 -19.53 7.48 18.29
CA SER A 182 -18.20 7.04 17.96
C SER A 182 -17.28 8.24 17.75
N LYS A 183 -16.00 8.10 18.22
CA LYS A 183 -14.98 9.13 18.11
C LYS A 183 -14.04 8.82 16.96
N HIS A 184 -13.76 9.81 16.13
CA HIS A 184 -12.89 9.66 14.97
C HIS A 184 -11.81 10.75 14.95
N ASP A 185 -10.59 10.35 14.60
CA ASP A 185 -9.46 11.25 14.44
C ASP A 185 -9.79 12.36 13.42
N ASN A 186 -9.79 13.61 13.89
CA ASN A 186 -9.95 14.80 13.06
C ASN A 186 -8.68 15.67 13.04
N TRP A 187 -7.56 15.13 13.48
CA TRP A 187 -6.28 15.80 13.48
C TRP A 187 -5.45 15.44 12.25
N ALA A 188 -5.24 14.14 12.00
CA ALA A 188 -4.35 13.70 10.96
C ALA A 188 -5.03 13.68 9.59
N ILE A 189 -4.40 14.32 8.60
CA ILE A 189 -4.84 14.35 7.20
C ILE A 189 -4.35 13.12 6.46
N ARG A 190 -5.24 12.47 5.71
CA ARG A 190 -4.98 11.28 4.92
C ARG A 190 -5.46 11.46 3.49
N TYR A 191 -4.90 10.68 2.58
CA TYR A 191 -5.22 10.70 1.15
C TYR A 191 -5.68 9.29 0.75
N PRO A 192 -6.94 8.89 1.07
CA PRO A 192 -7.41 7.54 0.80
C PRO A 192 -7.34 7.23 -0.69
N THR A 193 -6.51 6.25 -1.04
CA THR A 193 -6.23 5.89 -2.44
C THR A 193 -6.74 4.48 -2.73
N HIS A 194 -7.50 4.35 -3.81
CA HIS A 194 -8.10 3.07 -4.20
C HIS A 194 -7.04 2.13 -4.78
N VAL A 195 -7.05 0.87 -4.35
CA VAL A 195 -6.04 -0.12 -4.77
C VAL A 195 -6.03 -0.40 -6.27
N GLU A 196 -7.17 -0.28 -6.94
CA GLU A 196 -7.23 -0.45 -8.41
C GLU A 196 -6.54 0.70 -9.15
N ASP A 197 -6.62 1.94 -8.64
CA ASP A 197 -5.91 3.07 -9.26
C ASP A 197 -4.41 2.86 -9.20
N ILE A 198 -3.91 2.32 -8.08
CA ILE A 198 -2.50 1.94 -7.93
C ILE A 198 -2.16 0.78 -8.87
N ALA A 199 -2.99 -0.25 -8.94
CA ALA A 199 -2.75 -1.40 -9.81
C ALA A 199 -2.75 -1.01 -11.30
N CYS A 200 -3.65 -0.11 -11.72
CA CYS A 200 -3.67 0.46 -13.07
C CYS A 200 -2.40 1.27 -13.37
N THR A 201 -1.96 2.12 -12.42
CA THR A 201 -0.71 2.87 -12.55
C THR A 201 0.49 1.94 -12.68
N ILE A 202 0.57 0.89 -11.86
CA ILE A 202 1.65 -0.11 -11.93
C ILE A 202 1.61 -0.86 -13.27
N ARG A 203 0.43 -1.23 -13.78
CA ARG A 203 0.28 -1.84 -15.11
C ARG A 203 0.88 -0.95 -16.19
N ASP A 204 0.56 0.35 -16.16
CA ASP A 204 1.02 1.29 -17.18
C ASP A 204 2.53 1.57 -17.06
N LEU A 205 3.08 1.61 -15.85
CA LEU A 205 4.52 1.64 -15.61
C LEU A 205 5.24 0.38 -16.16
N LEU A 206 4.64 -0.79 -16.00
CA LEU A 206 5.20 -2.04 -16.53
C LEU A 206 5.15 -2.11 -18.06
N LYS A 207 4.11 -1.53 -18.68
CA LYS A 207 3.94 -1.45 -20.14
C LYS A 207 4.76 -0.33 -20.79
N HIS A 208 5.31 0.59 -20.01
CA HIS A 208 6.07 1.70 -20.57
C HIS A 208 7.29 1.18 -21.34
N PRO A 209 7.55 1.69 -22.57
CA PRO A 209 8.63 1.17 -23.43
C PRO A 209 10.02 1.31 -22.80
N GLN A 210 10.23 2.35 -21.98
CA GLN A 210 11.46 2.52 -21.23
C GLN A 210 11.33 1.89 -19.85
N HIS A 211 12.42 1.28 -19.36
CA HIS A 211 12.48 0.82 -17.97
C HIS A 211 12.59 2.02 -17.03
N LEU A 212 11.59 2.21 -16.19
CA LEU A 212 11.49 3.35 -15.26
C LEU A 212 11.88 2.92 -13.84
N GLY A 213 13.12 3.17 -13.45
CA GLY A 213 13.58 2.96 -12.06
C GLY A 213 13.42 4.19 -11.16
N GLY A 214 13.71 4.01 -9.87
CA GLY A 214 13.66 5.06 -8.86
C GLY A 214 12.30 5.16 -8.15
N ILE A 215 12.05 6.29 -7.48
CA ILE A 215 10.88 6.49 -6.62
C ILE A 215 9.74 7.12 -7.41
N PHE A 216 8.51 6.64 -7.18
CA PHE A 216 7.26 7.20 -7.69
C PHE A 216 6.26 7.37 -6.54
N HIS A 217 5.45 8.41 -6.63
CA HIS A 217 4.36 8.67 -5.70
C HIS A 217 3.01 8.39 -6.38
N ILE A 218 2.18 7.54 -5.76
CA ILE A 218 0.81 7.29 -6.21
C ILE A 218 -0.13 7.63 -5.05
N SER A 219 -0.90 8.69 -5.21
CA SER A 219 -1.82 9.20 -4.18
C SER A 219 -3.06 9.81 -4.81
N ASN A 220 -4.20 9.66 -4.15
CA ASN A 220 -5.37 10.48 -4.44
C ASN A 220 -5.12 11.93 -3.96
N HIS A 221 -5.89 12.88 -4.47
CA HIS A 221 -5.80 14.30 -4.12
C HIS A 221 -6.75 14.74 -3.00
N GLN A 222 -7.77 13.92 -2.68
CA GLN A 222 -8.73 14.26 -1.63
C GLN A 222 -8.09 14.10 -0.24
N ALA A 223 -7.87 15.25 0.41
CA ALA A 223 -7.36 15.34 1.77
C ALA A 223 -8.51 15.16 2.75
N LEU A 224 -8.50 14.13 3.57
CA LEU A 224 -9.57 13.80 4.51
C LEU A 224 -9.00 13.34 5.85
N SER A 225 -9.59 13.82 6.96
CA SER A 225 -9.42 13.20 8.27
C SER A 225 -10.23 11.90 8.36
N LYS A 226 -9.98 11.07 9.37
CA LYS A 226 -10.85 9.90 9.62
C LYS A 226 -12.27 10.30 10.00
N TYR A 227 -12.45 11.45 10.66
CA TYR A 227 -13.75 11.99 10.97
C TYR A 227 -14.52 12.37 9.69
N GLU A 228 -13.88 13.04 8.74
CA GLU A 228 -14.50 13.39 7.48
C GLU A 228 -14.85 12.15 6.65
N MET A 229 -13.96 11.11 6.64
CA MET A 229 -14.28 9.83 6.04
C MET A 229 -15.48 9.16 6.74
N ALA A 230 -15.57 9.21 8.08
CA ALA A 230 -16.72 8.69 8.82
C ALA A 230 -18.03 9.41 8.47
N CYS A 231 -18.00 10.73 8.28
CA CYS A 231 -19.16 11.50 7.82
C CYS A 231 -19.63 11.08 6.42
N ILE A 232 -18.69 10.86 5.49
CA ILE A 232 -19.01 10.40 4.13
C ILE A 232 -19.59 8.97 4.19
N ILE A 233 -18.98 8.09 4.98
CA ILE A 233 -19.45 6.70 5.16
C ILE A 233 -20.84 6.67 5.80
N ALA A 234 -21.11 7.54 6.78
CA ALA A 234 -22.44 7.67 7.40
C ALA A 234 -23.50 8.07 6.37
N ASP A 235 -23.19 9.01 5.47
CA ASP A 235 -24.09 9.39 4.37
C ASP A 235 -24.40 8.19 3.46
N VAL A 236 -23.38 7.42 3.08
CA VAL A 236 -23.54 6.21 2.25
C VAL A 236 -24.39 5.14 2.93
N LEU A 237 -24.23 4.99 4.25
CA LEU A 237 -24.97 4.01 5.06
C LEU A 237 -26.39 4.49 5.43
N GLY A 238 -26.70 5.78 5.25
CA GLY A 238 -27.97 6.40 5.69
C GLY A 238 -28.03 6.58 7.22
N TYR A 239 -26.90 6.80 7.90
CA TYR A 239 -26.80 6.93 9.34
C TYR A 239 -26.64 8.39 9.78
N PRO A 240 -27.14 8.78 10.97
CA PRO A 240 -27.06 10.15 11.45
C PRO A 240 -25.63 10.53 11.83
N LYS A 241 -25.11 11.63 11.25
CA LYS A 241 -23.77 12.16 11.59
C LYS A 241 -23.71 12.80 12.98
N THR A 242 -24.84 13.09 13.60
CA THR A 242 -24.92 13.66 14.96
C THR A 242 -24.32 12.76 16.04
N LEU A 243 -24.10 11.48 15.73
CA LEU A 243 -23.46 10.52 16.63
C LEU A 243 -21.94 10.41 16.40
N LEU A 244 -21.38 11.12 15.42
CA LEU A 244 -19.95 11.15 15.12
C LEU A 244 -19.30 12.32 15.85
N GLU A 245 -18.25 12.04 16.61
CA GLU A 245 -17.53 13.05 17.39
C GLU A 245 -16.10 13.21 16.82
N PRO A 246 -15.69 14.46 16.44
CA PRO A 246 -14.31 14.72 16.04
C PRO A 246 -13.37 14.68 17.23
N GLN A 247 -12.25 13.97 17.09
CA GLN A 247 -11.19 13.89 18.09
C GLN A 247 -9.95 14.63 17.61
N SER A 248 -9.63 15.76 18.24
CA SER A 248 -8.53 16.64 17.82
C SER A 248 -7.14 16.16 18.24
N LYS A 249 -7.05 15.22 19.19
CA LYS A 249 -5.78 14.62 19.64
C LYS A 249 -6.02 13.13 19.94
N PRO A 250 -6.03 12.27 18.92
CA PRO A 250 -6.21 10.84 19.15
C PRO A 250 -4.95 10.24 19.79
N GLU A 251 -5.16 9.34 20.74
CA GLU A 251 -4.08 8.57 21.36
C GLU A 251 -3.80 7.32 20.53
N HIS A 252 -2.53 7.08 20.21
CA HIS A 252 -2.06 5.91 19.48
C HIS A 252 -0.78 5.38 20.10
N THR A 253 -0.53 4.08 20.03
CA THR A 253 0.73 3.46 20.46
C THR A 253 1.89 3.95 19.60
N ALA A 254 1.72 3.91 18.27
CA ALA A 254 2.68 4.47 17.32
C ALA A 254 2.34 5.93 16.99
N GLN A 255 3.34 6.81 17.01
CA GLN A 255 3.15 8.20 16.58
C GLN A 255 2.71 8.27 15.12
N ARG A 256 1.67 9.05 14.83
CA ARG A 256 1.17 9.26 13.47
C ARG A 256 1.63 10.62 12.94
N PRO A 257 2.07 10.72 11.67
CA PRO A 257 2.35 12.01 11.04
C PRO A 257 1.05 12.82 10.87
N TYR A 258 1.17 14.15 10.92
CA TYR A 258 0.03 15.05 10.70
C TYR A 258 -0.45 15.00 9.26
N ASN A 259 0.40 15.32 8.29
CA ASN A 259 0.06 15.39 6.88
C ASN A 259 1.21 14.91 5.99
N CYS A 260 1.05 13.75 5.37
CA CYS A 260 2.03 13.18 4.45
C CYS A 260 1.55 13.25 2.99
N ALA A 261 1.02 14.39 2.55
CA ALA A 261 0.63 14.58 1.15
C ALA A 261 1.79 14.23 0.21
N LEU A 262 1.56 13.27 -0.68
CA LEU A 262 2.51 12.88 -1.71
C LEU A 262 2.27 13.69 -2.98
N LYS A 263 3.29 14.42 -3.43
CA LYS A 263 3.28 15.15 -4.70
C LYS A 263 3.91 14.28 -5.78
N ASP A 264 3.17 14.03 -6.85
CA ASP A 264 3.72 13.39 -8.05
C ASP A 264 4.44 14.41 -8.93
N THR A 265 5.68 14.12 -9.31
CA THR A 265 6.47 14.90 -10.27
C THR A 265 6.94 14.07 -11.47
N ARG A 266 6.61 12.78 -11.50
CA ARG A 266 7.12 11.82 -12.48
C ARG A 266 6.02 11.17 -13.32
N LEU A 267 4.95 10.64 -12.71
CA LEU A 267 3.86 9.98 -13.45
C LEU A 267 3.11 10.95 -14.36
N SER A 268 2.89 12.18 -13.89
CA SER A 268 2.26 13.25 -14.68
C SER A 268 3.00 13.54 -15.98
N LYS A 269 4.34 13.49 -15.97
CA LYS A 269 5.17 13.66 -17.19
C LYS A 269 5.06 12.49 -18.17
N LEU A 270 4.61 11.32 -17.67
CA LEU A 270 4.39 10.12 -18.48
C LEU A 270 2.93 9.99 -18.94
N ASN A 271 2.07 10.95 -18.60
CA ASN A 271 0.63 10.90 -18.81
C ASN A 271 -0.03 9.64 -18.17
N ILE A 272 0.53 9.16 -17.05
CA ILE A 272 -0.01 8.05 -16.28
C ILE A 272 -0.77 8.64 -15.08
N GLN A 273 -2.09 8.57 -15.12
CA GLN A 273 -2.93 9.07 -14.05
C GLN A 273 -4.20 8.23 -13.90
N HIS A 274 -4.36 7.61 -12.74
CA HIS A 274 -5.55 6.87 -12.35
C HIS A 274 -6.01 7.37 -10.98
N GLN A 275 -7.17 7.99 -10.94
CA GLN A 275 -7.73 8.54 -9.72
C GLN A 275 -9.24 8.54 -9.78
N ARG A 276 -9.88 8.15 -8.71
CA ARG A 276 -11.33 8.17 -8.55
C ARG A 276 -11.75 9.05 -7.39
N ASP A 277 -12.94 9.60 -7.48
CA ASP A 277 -13.56 10.33 -6.38
C ASP A 277 -13.84 9.39 -5.20
N PHE A 278 -13.39 9.78 -3.99
CA PHE A 278 -13.51 8.95 -2.79
C PHE A 278 -14.97 8.65 -2.45
N ASN A 279 -15.86 9.65 -2.53
CA ASN A 279 -17.25 9.50 -2.13
C ASN A 279 -17.97 8.45 -2.98
N LYS A 280 -17.73 8.47 -4.29
CA LYS A 280 -18.30 7.51 -5.22
C LYS A 280 -17.71 6.11 -5.04
N ALA A 281 -16.39 6.03 -4.89
CA ALA A 281 -15.69 4.75 -4.78
C ALA A 281 -15.98 4.05 -3.46
N ILE A 282 -16.01 4.77 -2.32
CA ILE A 282 -16.33 4.15 -1.03
C ILE A 282 -17.78 3.64 -0.99
N ALA A 283 -18.71 4.32 -1.66
CA ALA A 283 -20.08 3.84 -1.78
C ALA A 283 -20.15 2.51 -2.54
N GLN A 284 -19.39 2.36 -3.64
CA GLN A 284 -19.30 1.09 -4.39
C GLN A 284 -18.73 -0.03 -3.51
N VAL A 285 -17.59 0.22 -2.85
CA VAL A 285 -16.93 -0.75 -1.96
C VAL A 285 -17.86 -1.21 -0.83
N LEU A 286 -18.59 -0.31 -0.18
CA LEU A 286 -19.50 -0.68 0.90
C LEU A 286 -20.74 -1.43 0.41
N ASN A 287 -21.24 -1.13 -0.79
CA ASN A 287 -22.38 -1.86 -1.38
C ASN A 287 -22.01 -3.28 -1.81
N SER A 288 -20.77 -3.50 -2.28
CA SER A 288 -20.27 -4.84 -2.64
C SER A 288 -20.04 -5.74 -1.41
N ASN A 289 -19.99 -5.17 -0.20
CA ASN A 289 -19.74 -5.87 1.05
C ASN A 289 -21.02 -6.00 1.94
N ARG A 290 -22.18 -5.61 1.42
CA ARG A 290 -23.50 -5.86 2.03
C ARG A 290 -24.12 -7.13 1.47
#